data_d807a8042db0803a7575ce02273953a4
#
_entry.id   d807a8042db0803a7575ce02273953a4
#
_cell.length_a   1.000
_cell.length_b   1.000
_cell.length_c   1.000
_cell.angle_alpha   90.00
_cell.angle_beta   90.00
_cell.angle_gamma   90.00
#
_symmetry.space_group_name_H-M   'P 1'
#
loop_
_entity.id
_entity.type
_entity.pdbx_description
1 polymer ?
#
loop_
_entity_poly.entity_id
_entity_poly.type
_entity_poly.pdbx_seq_one_letter_code
_entity_poly.pdbx_strand_id
1 'polypeptide(L)'
;MRPRRWGALAASRAARARDRGSASVWVAVAASALCLVFAAVLALGQAVAARHRAGGAADLAALAAADRALWGTAEACAGAVRVAGAQGGEVVRCTVTGEIADVTVRARFGPYAPEIRSRAGPAAPPAYRFLPAAPGPEPPA
;
A
#
# COMPACT_ATOMS: atom_id res chain seq x y z
N MET A 1 -35.64 -65.37 28.57
CA MET A 1 -36.13 -63.98 28.35
C MET A 1 -34.99 -63.07 28.19
N ARG A 2 -34.67 -62.51 26.97
CA ARG A 2 -33.63 -61.52 26.69
C ARG A 2 -34.27 -60.30 26.03
N PRO A 3 -34.66 -59.27 26.75
CA PRO A 3 -35.13 -58.02 26.16
C PRO A 3 -34.17 -56.85 26.42
N ARG A 4 -32.96 -56.86 25.85
CA ARG A 4 -32.03 -55.76 26.06
C ARG A 4 -31.30 -55.23 24.83
N ARG A 5 -31.58 -55.77 23.63
CA ARG A 5 -30.85 -55.35 22.42
C ARG A 5 -31.44 -54.15 21.66
N TRP A 6 -32.72 -53.83 21.87
CA TRP A 6 -33.41 -52.77 21.14
C TRP A 6 -33.07 -51.36 21.63
N GLY A 7 -32.81 -51.18 22.93
CA GLY A 7 -32.43 -49.91 23.51
C GLY A 7 -31.05 -49.40 23.09
N ALA A 8 -30.09 -50.33 22.89
CA ALA A 8 -28.75 -49.96 22.50
C ALA A 8 -28.66 -49.47 21.04
N LEU A 9 -29.48 -50.02 20.14
CA LEU A 9 -29.54 -49.58 18.74
C LEU A 9 -30.21 -48.18 18.57
N ALA A 10 -31.22 -47.89 19.40
CA ALA A 10 -31.88 -46.58 19.38
C ALA A 10 -30.96 -45.47 19.95
N ALA A 11 -30.24 -45.74 21.02
CA ALA A 11 -29.28 -44.83 21.62
C ALA A 11 -28.10 -44.51 20.66
N SER A 12 -27.60 -45.52 19.93
CA SER A 12 -26.52 -45.30 18.95
C SER A 12 -26.96 -44.51 17.71
N ARG A 13 -28.23 -44.60 17.30
CA ARG A 13 -28.78 -43.80 16.21
C ARG A 13 -29.00 -42.38 16.64
N ALA A 14 -29.47 -42.10 17.84
CA ALA A 14 -29.65 -40.76 18.40
C ALA A 14 -28.32 -40.07 18.63
N ALA A 15 -27.28 -40.76 19.06
CA ALA A 15 -25.93 -40.27 19.19
C ALA A 15 -25.34 -39.85 17.82
N ARG A 16 -25.44 -40.72 16.82
CA ARG A 16 -24.97 -40.40 15.45
C ARG A 16 -25.75 -39.29 14.78
N ALA A 17 -27.03 -39.07 15.07
CA ALA A 17 -27.81 -37.96 14.55
C ALA A 17 -27.38 -36.65 15.17
N ARG A 18 -27.03 -36.66 16.46
CA ARG A 18 -26.53 -35.48 17.21
C ARG A 18 -25.12 -35.08 16.73
N ASP A 19 -24.26 -36.05 16.47
CA ASP A 19 -22.91 -35.82 15.95
C ASP A 19 -22.93 -35.22 14.54
N ARG A 20 -23.87 -35.65 13.67
CA ARG A 20 -24.01 -35.05 12.33
C ARG A 20 -24.44 -33.58 12.37
N GLY A 21 -25.34 -33.18 13.27
CA GLY A 21 -25.75 -31.79 13.44
C GLY A 21 -24.60 -30.92 13.97
N SER A 22 -23.84 -31.43 14.92
CA SER A 22 -22.69 -30.76 15.51
C SER A 22 -21.58 -30.56 14.45
N ALA A 23 -21.25 -31.57 13.65
CA ALA A 23 -20.23 -31.44 12.60
C ALA A 23 -20.58 -30.36 11.55
N SER A 24 -21.84 -30.28 11.13
CA SER A 24 -22.29 -29.25 10.18
C SER A 24 -22.16 -27.83 10.73
N VAL A 25 -22.47 -27.63 12.00
CA VAL A 25 -22.31 -26.32 12.68
C VAL A 25 -20.84 -25.94 12.75
N TRP A 26 -19.96 -26.88 13.13
CA TRP A 26 -18.51 -26.62 13.16
C TRP A 26 -17.93 -26.29 11.80
N VAL A 27 -18.34 -26.99 10.75
CA VAL A 27 -17.93 -26.69 9.37
C VAL A 27 -18.42 -25.30 8.96
N ALA A 28 -19.66 -24.92 9.26
CA ALA A 28 -20.18 -23.61 8.95
C ALA A 28 -19.42 -22.50 9.67
N VAL A 29 -19.12 -22.68 10.96
CA VAL A 29 -18.33 -21.72 11.74
C VAL A 29 -16.91 -21.60 11.19
N ALA A 30 -16.25 -22.71 10.89
CA ALA A 30 -14.90 -22.72 10.32
C ALA A 30 -14.86 -22.05 8.93
N ALA A 31 -15.83 -22.35 8.07
CA ALA A 31 -15.95 -21.70 6.76
C ALA A 31 -16.18 -20.20 6.88
N SER A 32 -17.06 -19.76 7.78
CA SER A 32 -17.31 -18.35 8.02
C SER A 32 -16.06 -17.62 8.54
N ALA A 33 -15.35 -18.23 9.48
CA ALA A 33 -14.10 -17.66 10.00
C ALA A 33 -13.04 -17.54 8.89
N LEU A 34 -12.91 -18.53 8.03
CA LEU A 34 -11.99 -18.51 6.90
C LEU A 34 -12.36 -17.40 5.90
N CYS A 35 -13.65 -17.25 5.58
CA CYS A 35 -14.13 -16.17 4.71
C CYS A 35 -13.82 -14.78 5.29
N LEU A 36 -14.01 -14.59 6.60
CA LEU A 36 -13.69 -13.32 7.27
C LEU A 36 -12.19 -13.01 7.23
N VAL A 37 -11.34 -14.00 7.48
CA VAL A 37 -9.88 -13.83 7.38
C VAL A 37 -9.49 -13.48 5.95
N PHE A 38 -10.04 -14.17 4.97
CA PHE A 38 -9.76 -13.89 3.56
C PHE A 38 -10.22 -12.48 3.15
N ALA A 39 -11.42 -12.07 3.56
CA ALA A 39 -11.93 -10.72 3.33
C ALA A 39 -11.03 -9.64 3.96
N ALA A 40 -10.54 -9.87 5.18
CA ALA A 40 -9.61 -8.96 5.86
C ALA A 40 -8.28 -8.85 5.10
N VAL A 41 -7.71 -9.96 4.64
CA VAL A 41 -6.47 -9.96 3.85
C VAL A 41 -6.65 -9.20 2.53
N LEU A 42 -7.77 -9.43 1.83
CA LEU A 42 -8.08 -8.69 0.61
C LEU A 42 -8.24 -7.18 0.87
N ALA A 43 -8.91 -6.79 1.94
CA ALA A 43 -9.09 -5.38 2.30
C ALA A 43 -7.73 -4.71 2.60
N LEU A 44 -6.84 -5.38 3.34
CA LEU A 44 -5.49 -4.90 3.59
C LEU A 44 -4.68 -4.78 2.29
N GLY A 45 -4.75 -5.77 1.40
CA GLY A 45 -4.09 -5.73 0.10
C GLY A 45 -4.55 -4.55 -0.76
N GLN A 46 -5.85 -4.27 -0.77
CA GLN A 46 -6.41 -3.11 -1.48
C GLN A 46 -5.94 -1.78 -0.88
N ALA A 47 -5.88 -1.67 0.46
CA ALA A 47 -5.39 -0.47 1.12
C ALA A 47 -3.92 -0.20 0.80
N VAL A 48 -3.08 -1.24 0.81
CA VAL A 48 -1.66 -1.13 0.43
C VAL A 48 -1.52 -0.73 -1.05
N ALA A 49 -2.26 -1.37 -1.95
CA ALA A 49 -2.24 -1.03 -3.37
C ALA A 49 -2.70 0.42 -3.63
N ALA A 50 -3.73 0.89 -2.93
CA ALA A 50 -4.19 2.28 -3.01
C ALA A 50 -3.08 3.25 -2.59
N ARG A 51 -2.39 2.97 -1.49
CA ARG A 51 -1.29 3.79 -0.99
C ARG A 51 -0.11 3.83 -1.97
N HIS A 52 0.27 2.70 -2.54
CA HIS A 52 1.35 2.64 -3.54
C HIS A 52 1.02 3.41 -4.82
N ARG A 53 -0.21 3.31 -5.32
CA ARG A 53 -0.66 4.10 -6.48
C ARG A 53 -0.63 5.61 -6.20
N ALA A 54 -1.13 6.02 -5.04
CA ALA A 54 -1.09 7.43 -4.64
C ALA A 54 0.36 7.93 -4.50
N GLY A 55 1.26 7.11 -3.95
CA GLY A 55 2.69 7.41 -3.84
C GLY A 55 3.33 7.61 -5.21
N GLY A 56 3.17 6.66 -6.12
CA GLY A 56 3.70 6.76 -7.48
C GLY A 56 3.17 7.98 -8.25
N ALA A 57 1.87 8.28 -8.10
CA ALA A 57 1.29 9.48 -8.70
C ALA A 57 1.88 10.78 -8.11
N ALA A 58 2.10 10.83 -6.80
CA ALA A 58 2.71 11.97 -6.13
C ALA A 58 4.17 12.18 -6.55
N ASP A 59 4.95 11.09 -6.63
CA ASP A 59 6.36 11.14 -7.04
C ASP A 59 6.51 11.64 -8.47
N LEU A 60 5.75 11.07 -9.40
CA LEU A 60 5.77 11.49 -10.80
C LEU A 60 5.28 12.93 -10.98
N ALA A 61 4.26 13.34 -10.24
CA ALA A 61 3.75 14.70 -10.26
C ALA A 61 4.78 15.70 -9.70
N ALA A 62 5.47 15.34 -8.61
CA ALA A 62 6.53 16.18 -8.04
C ALA A 62 7.72 16.31 -9.00
N LEU A 63 8.13 15.25 -9.67
CA LEU A 63 9.17 15.29 -10.70
C LEU A 63 8.77 16.17 -11.89
N ALA A 64 7.52 16.04 -12.38
CA ALA A 64 7.01 16.86 -13.46
C ALA A 64 6.92 18.36 -13.09
N ALA A 65 6.64 18.67 -11.83
CA ALA A 65 6.68 20.05 -11.33
C ALA A 65 8.12 20.59 -11.21
N ALA A 66 9.04 19.79 -10.68
CA ALA A 66 10.45 20.18 -10.54
C ALA A 66 11.11 20.43 -11.90
N ASP A 67 10.82 19.61 -12.91
CA ASP A 67 11.30 19.81 -14.29
C ASP A 67 10.90 21.18 -14.88
N ARG A 68 9.77 21.73 -14.43
CA ARG A 68 9.24 23.02 -14.89
C ARG A 68 9.40 24.14 -13.88
N ALA A 69 10.14 23.94 -12.79
CA ALA A 69 10.26 24.91 -11.71
C ALA A 69 10.76 26.27 -12.19
N LEU A 70 11.71 26.29 -13.12
CA LEU A 70 12.28 27.51 -13.69
C LEU A 70 11.32 28.28 -14.61
N TRP A 71 10.24 27.67 -15.07
CA TRP A 71 9.21 28.34 -15.90
C TRP A 71 8.13 29.01 -15.06
N GLY A 72 8.23 28.91 -13.76
CA GLY A 72 7.33 29.49 -12.79
C GLY A 72 6.36 28.50 -12.17
N THR A 73 5.86 28.86 -10.99
CA THR A 73 5.00 27.98 -10.17
C THR A 73 3.74 27.52 -10.90
N ALA A 74 3.14 28.40 -11.71
CA ALA A 74 1.91 28.05 -12.44
C ALA A 74 2.15 26.91 -13.44
N GLU A 75 3.20 27.00 -14.26
CA GLU A 75 3.55 25.98 -15.25
C GLU A 75 4.01 24.68 -14.57
N ALA A 76 4.79 24.78 -13.51
CA ALA A 76 5.22 23.63 -12.72
C ALA A 76 4.02 22.87 -12.16
N CYS A 77 3.09 23.56 -11.50
CA CYS A 77 1.91 22.95 -10.92
C CYS A 77 0.91 22.41 -11.99
N ALA A 78 0.82 23.08 -13.15
CA ALA A 78 0.04 22.56 -14.28
C ALA A 78 0.64 21.23 -14.78
N GLY A 79 1.97 21.10 -14.80
CA GLY A 79 2.67 19.85 -15.09
C GLY A 79 2.31 18.73 -14.10
N ALA A 80 2.37 19.04 -12.81
CA ALA A 80 1.97 18.11 -11.76
C ALA A 80 0.52 17.62 -11.91
N VAL A 81 -0.41 18.54 -12.17
CA VAL A 81 -1.85 18.20 -12.34
C VAL A 81 -2.06 17.26 -13.52
N ARG A 82 -1.42 17.50 -14.65
CA ARG A 82 -1.53 16.63 -15.83
C ARG A 82 -1.02 15.21 -15.54
N VAL A 83 0.14 15.11 -14.88
CA VAL A 83 0.76 13.82 -14.58
C VAL A 83 -0.03 13.07 -13.52
N ALA A 84 -0.43 13.72 -12.43
CA ALA A 84 -1.26 13.10 -11.40
C ALA A 84 -2.58 12.59 -11.98
N GLY A 85 -3.24 13.41 -12.82
CA GLY A 85 -4.49 13.03 -13.48
C GLY A 85 -4.34 11.81 -14.39
N ALA A 86 -3.24 11.71 -15.15
CA ALA A 86 -2.94 10.53 -15.96
C ALA A 86 -2.75 9.24 -15.13
N GLN A 87 -2.37 9.39 -13.86
CA GLN A 87 -2.23 8.29 -12.88
C GLN A 87 -3.51 8.05 -12.06
N GLY A 88 -4.61 8.75 -12.37
CA GLY A 88 -5.86 8.65 -11.62
C GLY A 88 -5.82 9.33 -10.24
N GLY A 89 -4.87 10.25 -10.05
CA GLY A 89 -4.75 11.07 -8.86
C GLY A 89 -5.21 12.51 -9.06
N GLU A 90 -5.49 13.19 -7.98
CA GLU A 90 -5.86 14.61 -7.93
C GLU A 90 -4.81 15.36 -7.10
N VAL A 91 -4.23 16.43 -7.63
CA VAL A 91 -3.33 17.28 -6.87
C VAL A 91 -4.15 18.14 -5.92
N VAL A 92 -3.98 17.92 -4.62
CA VAL A 92 -4.64 18.71 -3.56
C VAL A 92 -3.78 19.87 -3.08
N ARG A 93 -2.47 19.78 -3.28
CA ARG A 93 -1.53 20.84 -2.93
C ARG A 93 -0.32 20.79 -3.86
N CYS A 94 0.12 21.95 -4.31
CA CYS A 94 1.34 22.11 -5.09
C CYS A 94 2.02 23.42 -4.67
N THR A 95 3.28 23.35 -4.31
CA THR A 95 4.13 24.51 -4.00
C THR A 95 5.51 24.31 -4.62
N VAL A 96 6.08 25.38 -5.15
CA VAL A 96 7.42 25.39 -5.73
C VAL A 96 8.24 26.47 -5.06
N THR A 97 9.39 26.12 -4.56
CA THR A 97 10.34 27.03 -3.91
C THR A 97 11.71 26.85 -4.52
N GLY A 98 12.13 27.81 -5.34
CA GLY A 98 13.31 27.63 -6.19
C GLY A 98 13.09 26.48 -7.17
N GLU A 99 13.97 25.49 -7.16
CA GLU A 99 13.90 24.29 -8.00
C GLU A 99 13.25 23.09 -7.29
N ILE A 100 12.75 23.30 -6.07
CA ILE A 100 12.12 22.23 -5.27
C ILE A 100 10.61 22.32 -5.40
N ALA A 101 10.01 21.27 -5.92
CA ALA A 101 8.57 21.07 -5.99
C ALA A 101 8.10 20.18 -4.83
N ASP A 102 7.00 20.56 -4.20
CA ASP A 102 6.34 19.86 -3.11
C ASP A 102 4.87 19.63 -3.51
N VAL A 103 4.49 18.40 -3.76
CA VAL A 103 3.19 18.06 -4.31
C VAL A 103 2.51 17.05 -3.42
N THR A 104 1.23 17.27 -3.12
CA THR A 104 0.37 16.32 -2.43
C THR A 104 -0.70 15.85 -3.40
N VAL A 105 -0.80 14.53 -3.57
CA VAL A 105 -1.78 13.88 -4.45
C VAL A 105 -2.71 13.00 -3.63
N ARG A 106 -4.00 13.10 -3.92
CA ARG A 106 -5.03 12.19 -3.46
C ARG A 106 -5.38 11.23 -4.58
N ALA A 107 -5.30 9.93 -4.34
CA ALA A 107 -5.77 8.92 -5.28
C ALA A 107 -6.91 8.12 -4.66
N ARG A 108 -8.03 7.99 -5.38
CA ARG A 108 -9.19 7.20 -4.94
C ARG A 108 -9.07 5.77 -5.43
N PHE A 109 -9.24 4.82 -4.51
CA PHE A 109 -9.27 3.41 -4.83
C PHE A 109 -10.31 2.70 -3.96
N GLY A 110 -11.48 2.40 -4.52
CA GLY A 110 -12.62 1.90 -3.76
C GLY A 110 -13.01 2.87 -2.62
N PRO A 111 -13.10 2.41 -1.36
CA PRO A 111 -13.43 3.26 -0.22
C PRO A 111 -12.24 4.08 0.28
N TYR A 112 -11.04 3.86 -0.26
CA TYR A 112 -9.81 4.51 0.19
C TYR A 112 -9.48 5.73 -0.66
N ALA A 113 -9.06 6.82 0.00
CA ALA A 113 -8.61 8.05 -0.65
C ALA A 113 -7.34 8.57 0.05
N PRO A 114 -6.21 7.83 0.01
CA PRO A 114 -4.99 8.27 0.65
C PRO A 114 -4.44 9.53 0.00
N GLU A 115 -3.92 10.43 0.83
CA GLU A 115 -3.16 11.60 0.41
C GLU A 115 -1.68 11.34 0.68
N ILE A 116 -0.88 11.44 -0.36
CA ILE A 116 0.57 11.24 -0.29
C ILE A 116 1.26 12.51 -0.75
N ARG A 117 2.22 12.94 0.04
CA ARG A 117 3.10 14.06 -0.26
C ARG A 117 4.42 13.57 -0.81
N SER A 118 4.88 14.20 -1.88
CA SER A 118 6.19 13.95 -2.45
C SER A 118 6.90 15.28 -2.73
N ARG A 119 8.23 15.23 -2.69
CA ARG A 119 9.09 16.37 -2.95
C ARG A 119 10.16 15.96 -3.96
N ALA A 120 10.36 16.80 -4.97
CA ALA A 120 11.37 16.62 -5.99
C ALA A 120 12.14 17.91 -6.21
N GLY A 121 13.39 17.79 -6.63
CA GLY A 121 14.28 18.89 -6.95
C GLY A 121 15.61 18.34 -7.45
N PRO A 122 16.59 19.22 -7.73
CA PRO A 122 17.93 18.81 -8.12
C PRO A 122 18.51 17.84 -7.10
N ALA A 123 19.19 16.80 -7.59
CA ALA A 123 19.95 15.92 -6.71
C ALA A 123 20.99 16.77 -5.97
N ALA A 124 21.03 16.68 -4.64
CA ALA A 124 22.15 17.24 -3.91
C ALA A 124 23.43 16.68 -4.54
N PRO A 125 24.44 17.52 -4.83
CA PRO A 125 25.70 16.99 -5.35
C PRO A 125 26.15 15.90 -4.39
N PRO A 126 26.61 14.74 -4.90
CA PRO A 126 27.12 13.70 -4.06
C PRO A 126 28.13 14.39 -3.14
N ALA A 127 27.92 14.31 -1.82
CA ALA A 127 28.92 14.75 -0.88
C ALA A 127 30.17 13.95 -1.27
N TYR A 128 31.03 14.55 -2.11
CA TYR A 128 32.35 14.01 -2.33
C TYR A 128 32.94 13.94 -0.92
N ARG A 129 32.89 12.73 -0.39
CA ARG A 129 33.71 12.43 0.78
C ARG A 129 35.08 12.83 0.31
N PHE A 130 35.56 13.99 0.81
CA PHE A 130 36.94 14.40 0.60
C PHE A 130 37.77 13.21 1.07
N LEU A 131 38.14 12.34 0.11
CA LEU A 131 39.25 11.42 0.34
C LEU A 131 40.40 12.36 0.63
N PRO A 132 41.05 12.28 1.80
CA PRO A 132 42.26 13.04 2.03
C PRO A 132 43.18 12.79 0.83
N ALA A 133 43.65 13.87 0.22
CA ALA A 133 44.54 13.77 -0.94
C ALA A 133 45.63 12.78 -0.57
N ALA A 134 45.85 11.79 -1.45
CA ALA A 134 46.96 10.85 -1.27
C ALA A 134 48.20 11.69 -1.04
N PRO A 135 49.03 11.35 -0.02
CA PRO A 135 50.27 12.09 0.22
C PRO A 135 51.08 12.09 -1.09
N GLY A 136 51.41 13.31 -1.51
CA GLY A 136 52.22 13.50 -2.71
C GLY A 136 53.55 12.72 -2.60
N PRO A 137 54.18 12.38 -3.72
CA PRO A 137 55.44 11.68 -3.73
C PRO A 137 56.47 12.49 -2.89
N GLU A 138 57.05 11.80 -1.94
CA GLU A 138 58.10 12.34 -1.09
C GLU A 138 59.29 12.76 -1.94
N PRO A 139 59.90 13.95 -1.78
CA PRO A 139 61.03 14.37 -2.59
C PRO A 139 62.22 13.40 -2.33
N PRO A 140 63.02 13.06 -3.36
CA PRO A 140 64.20 12.20 -3.16
C PRO A 140 65.22 12.89 -2.28
N ALA A 141 65.84 12.11 -1.40
CA ALA A 141 66.88 12.50 -0.46
C ALA A 141 68.18 12.89 -1.18
#